data_b118966191e4172d127b0106dadbd798
#
_entry.id   b118966191e4172d127b0106dadbd798
#
_cell.length_a   1.000
_cell.length_b   1.000
_cell.length_c   1.000
_cell.angle_alpha   90.00
_cell.angle_beta   90.00
_cell.angle_gamma   90.00
#
_symmetry.space_group_name_H-M   'P 1'
#
loop_
_entity.id
_entity.type
_entity.pdbx_description
1 polymer ?
#
loop_
_entity_poly.entity_id
_entity_poly.type
_entity_poly.pdbx_seq_one_letter_code
_entity_poly.pdbx_strand_id
1 'polypeptide(L)'
;MVYGLFESGVNYIKGCISSMFSMTPYQGKVEKSLYKAIEHSVFFLGGYLTFWNRDWLYDLNMVWDYEFEISVYIYYYLYFLRFIVQVLHLDKEDKDYKIFLTHHIMTLSLLLSSFYRYTRFGVIIALSHDISDIFLNFAKVMNKVYEVSNDVRHKTLSNVSLSFFVVSWIPTRIILNYNILNEIYTHKNMSINVFLNECWIDEQVSILLLILNFSLQVFWQILIIKFIINIFGNSLPEDEKGVKYKVT
;
A
#
# COMPACT_ATOMS: atom_id res chain seq x y z
N MET A 1 1.00 -1.94 24.95
CA MET A 1 -0.40 -2.25 25.31
C MET A 1 -1.31 -2.29 24.08
N VAL A 2 -1.42 -1.22 23.27
CA VAL A 2 -2.29 -1.19 22.06
C VAL A 2 -1.90 -2.27 21.04
N TYR A 3 -0.59 -2.48 20.80
CA TYR A 3 -0.10 -3.50 19.89
C TYR A 3 -0.45 -4.93 20.35
N GLY A 4 -0.37 -5.20 21.65
CA GLY A 4 -0.75 -6.50 22.21
C GLY A 4 -2.27 -6.80 22.10
N LEU A 5 -3.13 -5.79 22.24
CA LEU A 5 -4.57 -5.92 22.01
C LEU A 5 -4.91 -6.19 20.56
N PHE A 6 -4.20 -5.50 19.63
CA PHE A 6 -4.33 -5.72 18.20
C PHE A 6 -3.89 -7.14 17.82
N GLU A 7 -2.74 -7.58 18.33
CA GLU A 7 -2.21 -8.93 18.09
C GLU A 7 -3.15 -10.03 18.65
N SER A 8 -3.74 -9.81 19.83
CA SER A 8 -4.73 -10.72 20.41
C SER A 8 -6.01 -10.79 19.57
N GLY A 9 -6.53 -9.66 19.08
CA GLY A 9 -7.68 -9.62 18.18
C GLY A 9 -7.41 -10.35 16.85
N VAL A 10 -6.22 -10.13 16.28
CA VAL A 10 -5.79 -10.82 15.05
C VAL A 10 -5.64 -12.32 15.28
N ASN A 11 -5.08 -12.74 16.41
CA ASN A 11 -4.94 -14.16 16.73
C ASN A 11 -6.30 -14.83 16.94
N TYR A 12 -7.27 -14.14 17.52
CA TYR A 12 -8.65 -14.62 17.61
C TYR A 12 -9.27 -14.81 16.22
N ILE A 13 -9.16 -13.84 15.33
CA ILE A 13 -9.66 -13.94 13.95
C ILE A 13 -8.92 -15.03 13.18
N LYS A 14 -7.59 -15.16 13.36
CA LYS A 14 -6.82 -16.28 12.82
C LYS A 14 -7.37 -17.62 13.32
N GLY A 15 -7.69 -17.75 14.61
CA GLY A 15 -8.28 -18.95 15.18
C GLY A 15 -9.62 -19.32 14.56
N CYS A 16 -10.51 -18.33 14.36
CA CYS A 16 -11.79 -18.53 13.70
C CYS A 16 -11.62 -19.00 12.24
N ILE A 17 -10.68 -18.41 11.50
CA ILE A 17 -10.41 -18.77 10.10
C ILE A 17 -9.69 -20.12 10.01
N SER A 18 -8.74 -20.38 10.92
CA SER A 18 -8.08 -21.67 11.01
C SER A 18 -9.10 -22.80 11.22
N SER A 19 -10.14 -22.57 12.00
CA SER A 19 -11.22 -23.55 12.17
C SER A 19 -12.05 -23.78 10.90
N MET A 20 -12.22 -22.75 10.07
CA MET A 20 -12.93 -22.85 8.79
C MET A 20 -12.09 -23.48 7.68
N PHE A 21 -10.75 -23.35 7.74
CA PHE A 21 -9.81 -23.80 6.70
C PHE A 21 -8.81 -24.86 7.18
N SER A 22 -9.03 -25.46 8.36
CA SER A 22 -8.08 -26.29 9.10
C SER A 22 -7.54 -27.53 8.38
N MET A 23 -7.96 -27.78 7.14
CA MET A 23 -7.48 -28.91 6.33
C MET A 23 -7.07 -28.52 4.89
N THR A 24 -6.85 -27.24 4.61
CA THR A 24 -6.52 -26.83 3.24
C THR A 24 -5.06 -26.39 3.09
N PRO A 25 -4.40 -26.70 1.96
CA PRO A 25 -3.01 -26.25 1.71
C PRO A 25 -2.89 -24.72 1.59
N TYR A 26 -4.00 -23.99 1.61
CA TYR A 26 -4.06 -22.54 1.47
C TYR A 26 -4.20 -21.78 2.77
N GLN A 27 -4.38 -22.46 3.92
CA GLN A 27 -4.64 -21.85 5.23
C GLN A 27 -3.67 -20.70 5.54
N GLY A 28 -2.36 -20.94 5.50
CA GLY A 28 -1.37 -19.91 5.83
C GLY A 28 -1.38 -18.70 4.88
N LYS A 29 -1.75 -18.90 3.60
CA LYS A 29 -1.86 -17.80 2.62
C LYS A 29 -3.11 -16.95 2.84
N VAL A 30 -4.23 -17.57 3.23
CA VAL A 30 -5.47 -16.89 3.58
C VAL A 30 -5.25 -16.06 4.84
N GLU A 31 -4.69 -16.67 5.88
CA GLU A 31 -4.39 -15.99 7.15
C GLU A 31 -3.49 -14.78 6.95
N LYS A 32 -2.41 -14.92 6.16
CA LYS A 32 -1.48 -13.83 5.84
C LYS A 32 -2.17 -12.67 5.11
N SER A 33 -3.01 -12.97 4.11
CA SER A 33 -3.72 -11.94 3.35
C SER A 33 -4.81 -11.26 4.17
N LEU A 34 -5.51 -12.01 5.01
CA LEU A 34 -6.52 -11.45 5.91
C LEU A 34 -5.90 -10.58 6.99
N TYR A 35 -4.79 -11.02 7.59
CA TYR A 35 -4.02 -10.20 8.53
C TYR A 35 -3.67 -8.85 7.91
N LYS A 36 -3.14 -8.85 6.69
CA LYS A 36 -2.81 -7.62 5.97
C LYS A 36 -4.04 -6.76 5.69
N ALA A 37 -5.16 -7.36 5.27
CA ALA A 37 -6.40 -6.61 5.02
C ALA A 37 -6.89 -5.91 6.30
N ILE A 38 -6.87 -6.60 7.44
CA ILE A 38 -7.27 -6.03 8.73
C ILE A 38 -6.28 -4.95 9.17
N GLU A 39 -4.99 -5.20 9.06
CA GLU A 39 -3.94 -4.25 9.42
C GLU A 39 -4.09 -2.94 8.65
N HIS A 40 -4.22 -3.00 7.31
CA HIS A 40 -4.46 -1.83 6.48
C HIS A 40 -5.76 -1.11 6.84
N SER A 41 -6.84 -1.87 7.10
CA SER A 41 -8.14 -1.28 7.51
C SER A 41 -8.05 -0.54 8.83
N VAL A 42 -7.36 -1.09 9.82
CA VAL A 42 -7.21 -0.47 11.16
C VAL A 42 -6.38 0.82 11.05
N PHE A 43 -5.26 0.78 10.31
CA PHE A 43 -4.43 1.97 10.12
C PHE A 43 -5.16 3.05 9.31
N PHE A 44 -5.84 2.67 8.22
CA PHE A 44 -6.63 3.60 7.42
C PHE A 44 -7.75 4.25 8.25
N LEU A 45 -8.60 3.45 8.90
CA LEU A 45 -9.73 3.97 9.68
C LEU A 45 -9.26 4.78 10.87
N GLY A 46 -8.25 4.30 11.60
CA GLY A 46 -7.68 5.02 12.75
C GLY A 46 -7.10 6.38 12.33
N GLY A 47 -6.33 6.43 11.26
CA GLY A 47 -5.78 7.68 10.74
C GLY A 47 -6.86 8.59 10.15
N TYR A 48 -7.77 8.05 9.34
CA TYR A 48 -8.87 8.84 8.79
C TYR A 48 -9.75 9.47 9.87
N LEU A 49 -10.18 8.70 10.88
CA LEU A 49 -10.97 9.20 12.00
C LEU A 49 -10.21 10.23 12.86
N THR A 50 -8.89 10.15 12.90
CA THR A 50 -8.06 11.12 13.62
C THR A 50 -7.94 12.45 12.87
N PHE A 51 -7.88 12.40 11.54
CA PHE A 51 -7.54 13.56 10.70
C PHE A 51 -8.65 14.03 9.76
N TRP A 52 -9.83 13.41 9.75
CA TRP A 52 -10.92 13.71 8.82
C TRP A 52 -11.36 15.18 8.82
N ASN A 53 -11.18 15.89 9.92
CA ASN A 53 -11.54 17.30 10.09
C ASN A 53 -10.35 18.25 9.86
N ARG A 54 -9.24 17.77 9.31
CA ARG A 54 -8.04 18.57 9.04
C ARG A 54 -8.00 18.99 7.57
N ASP A 55 -7.93 20.29 7.32
CA ASP A 55 -7.94 20.84 5.96
C ASP A 55 -6.76 20.34 5.13
N TRP A 56 -5.58 20.19 5.77
CA TRP A 56 -4.39 19.67 5.11
C TRP A 56 -4.52 18.21 4.58
N LEU A 57 -5.52 17.45 5.04
CA LEU A 57 -5.78 16.12 4.50
C LEU A 57 -6.35 16.16 3.08
N TYR A 58 -7.02 17.24 2.73
CA TYR A 58 -7.76 17.40 1.46
C TYR A 58 -7.14 18.47 0.54
N ASP A 59 -6.37 19.41 1.11
CA ASP A 59 -5.67 20.46 0.37
C ASP A 59 -4.17 20.45 0.69
N LEU A 60 -3.36 20.09 -0.31
CA LEU A 60 -1.91 19.98 -0.15
C LEU A 60 -1.24 21.32 0.17
N ASN A 61 -1.85 22.45 -0.21
CA ASN A 61 -1.31 23.77 0.14
C ASN A 61 -1.35 24.03 1.66
N MET A 62 -2.34 23.47 2.36
CA MET A 62 -2.50 23.61 3.82
C MET A 62 -1.53 22.71 4.62
N VAL A 63 -0.78 21.82 3.95
CA VAL A 63 0.20 20.94 4.62
C VAL A 63 1.34 21.74 5.25
N TRP A 64 1.66 22.90 4.67
CA TRP A 64 2.76 23.78 5.09
C TRP A 64 2.44 24.62 6.33
N ASP A 65 1.18 24.67 6.79
CA ASP A 65 0.81 25.34 8.02
C ASP A 65 1.37 24.59 9.23
N TYR A 66 2.40 25.16 9.86
CA TYR A 66 3.25 24.52 10.89
C TYR A 66 2.63 24.55 12.29
N GLU A 67 1.36 24.23 12.46
CA GLU A 67 0.88 23.91 13.80
C GLU A 67 1.37 22.52 14.21
N PHE A 68 2.03 22.45 15.37
CA PHE A 68 2.48 21.19 15.93
C PHE A 68 1.28 20.34 16.37
N GLU A 69 1.09 19.21 15.72
CA GLU A 69 0.02 18.27 16.05
C GLU A 69 0.62 16.94 16.53
N ILE A 70 0.59 16.70 17.84
CA ILE A 70 1.14 15.48 18.43
C ILE A 70 0.51 14.20 17.84
N SER A 71 -0.77 14.22 17.46
CA SER A 71 -1.48 13.12 16.83
C SER A 71 -0.84 12.69 15.51
N VAL A 72 -0.32 13.64 14.71
CA VAL A 72 0.38 13.40 13.45
C VAL A 72 1.65 12.58 13.72
N TYR A 73 2.45 12.99 14.72
CA TYR A 73 3.69 12.31 15.07
C TYR A 73 3.46 10.94 15.68
N ILE A 74 2.42 10.78 16.53
CA ILE A 74 2.05 9.48 17.09
C ILE A 74 1.63 8.52 15.97
N TYR A 75 0.73 8.95 15.08
CA TYR A 75 0.30 8.11 13.96
C TYR A 75 1.46 7.72 13.06
N TYR A 76 2.32 8.68 12.73
CA TYR A 76 3.49 8.46 11.90
C TYR A 76 4.48 7.48 12.52
N TYR A 77 4.73 7.59 13.82
CA TYR A 77 5.57 6.66 14.57
C TYR A 77 4.98 5.24 14.59
N LEU A 78 3.67 5.10 14.83
CA LEU A 78 3.00 3.81 14.77
C LEU A 78 3.10 3.19 13.38
N TYR A 79 2.98 4.01 12.34
CA TYR A 79 3.13 3.57 10.96
C TYR A 79 4.57 3.11 10.67
N PHE A 80 5.57 3.81 11.18
CA PHE A 80 6.99 3.41 11.10
C PHE A 80 7.23 2.07 11.79
N LEU A 81 6.74 1.87 13.01
CA LEU A 81 6.84 0.59 13.73
C LEU A 81 6.17 -0.55 12.97
N ARG A 82 5.02 -0.30 12.36
CA ARG A 82 4.33 -1.26 11.50
C ARG A 82 5.24 -1.75 10.36
N PHE A 83 5.91 -0.84 9.66
CA PHE A 83 6.82 -1.21 8.57
C PHE A 83 8.02 -2.03 9.07
N ILE A 84 8.58 -1.73 10.23
CA ILE A 84 9.62 -2.56 10.85
C ILE A 84 9.11 -3.99 11.04
N VAL A 85 7.92 -4.14 11.62
CA VAL A 85 7.30 -5.46 11.82
C VAL A 85 7.07 -6.19 10.49
N GLN A 86 6.60 -5.48 9.46
CA GLN A 86 6.40 -6.06 8.13
C GLN A 86 7.71 -6.56 7.52
N VAL A 87 8.83 -5.83 7.67
CA VAL A 87 10.17 -6.27 7.21
C VAL A 87 10.60 -7.54 7.92
N LEU A 88 10.41 -7.61 9.24
CA LEU A 88 10.79 -8.78 10.04
C LEU A 88 10.00 -10.05 9.69
N HIS A 89 8.77 -9.89 9.17
CA HIS A 89 7.88 -10.98 8.79
C HIS A 89 7.82 -11.23 7.26
N LEU A 90 8.75 -10.65 6.49
CA LEU A 90 8.84 -10.94 5.06
C LEU A 90 9.20 -12.41 4.82
N ASP A 91 8.45 -13.02 3.92
CA ASP A 91 8.67 -14.41 3.53
C ASP A 91 9.85 -14.49 2.55
N LYS A 92 10.95 -15.08 2.99
CA LYS A 92 12.19 -15.21 2.21
C LYS A 92 12.06 -16.19 1.04
N GLU A 93 11.05 -17.06 1.09
CA GLU A 93 10.79 -18.05 0.02
C GLU A 93 9.88 -17.45 -1.07
N ASP A 94 9.32 -16.27 -0.86
CA ASP A 94 8.52 -15.59 -1.87
C ASP A 94 9.43 -15.18 -3.05
N LYS A 95 9.00 -15.53 -4.29
CA LYS A 95 9.73 -15.18 -5.52
C LYS A 95 10.01 -13.68 -5.66
N ASP A 96 9.14 -12.84 -5.09
CA ASP A 96 9.21 -11.39 -5.16
C ASP A 96 9.85 -10.77 -3.90
N TYR A 97 10.42 -11.61 -3.00
CA TYR A 97 11.00 -11.18 -1.72
C TYR A 97 11.94 -9.99 -1.83
N LYS A 98 12.88 -10.02 -2.82
CA LYS A 98 13.87 -8.94 -2.99
C LYS A 98 13.21 -7.61 -3.34
N ILE A 99 12.18 -7.62 -4.17
CA ILE A 99 11.44 -6.41 -4.58
C ILE A 99 10.69 -5.85 -3.38
N PHE A 100 9.99 -6.69 -2.62
CA PHE A 100 9.28 -6.26 -1.40
C PHE A 100 10.23 -5.75 -0.33
N LEU A 101 11.37 -6.43 -0.10
CA LEU A 101 12.38 -5.98 0.86
C LEU A 101 12.94 -4.61 0.47
N THR A 102 13.30 -4.42 -0.81
CA THR A 102 13.81 -3.13 -1.31
C THR A 102 12.77 -2.04 -1.10
N HIS A 103 11.50 -2.29 -1.45
CA HIS A 103 10.42 -1.34 -1.23
C HIS A 103 10.27 -0.97 0.26
N HIS A 104 10.27 -1.95 1.15
CA HIS A 104 10.10 -1.69 2.57
C HIS A 104 11.28 -0.92 3.17
N ILE A 105 12.52 -1.22 2.75
CA ILE A 105 13.71 -0.46 3.17
C ILE A 105 13.61 0.99 2.66
N MET A 106 13.24 1.20 1.39
CA MET A 106 13.03 2.54 0.84
C MET A 106 11.94 3.31 1.60
N THR A 107 10.82 2.67 1.91
CA THR A 107 9.72 3.28 2.66
C THR A 107 10.14 3.63 4.09
N LEU A 108 10.85 2.75 4.78
CA LEU A 108 11.40 3.03 6.12
C LEU A 108 12.38 4.21 6.09
N SER A 109 13.26 4.26 5.08
CA SER A 109 14.20 5.37 4.90
C SER A 109 13.48 6.68 4.62
N LEU A 110 12.42 6.66 3.80
CA LEU A 110 11.57 7.82 3.52
C LEU A 110 10.84 8.28 4.79
N LEU A 111 10.25 7.36 5.55
CA LEU A 111 9.59 7.67 6.82
C LEU A 111 10.57 8.29 7.82
N LEU A 112 11.79 7.81 7.89
CA LEU A 112 12.80 8.34 8.81
C LEU A 112 13.28 9.73 8.40
N SER A 113 13.59 9.94 7.12
CA SER A 113 14.10 11.23 6.62
C SER A 113 13.04 12.33 6.62
N SER A 114 11.78 11.99 6.35
CA SER A 114 10.67 12.95 6.29
C SER A 114 10.04 13.30 7.64
N PHE A 115 10.50 12.69 8.73
CA PHE A 115 9.89 12.79 10.07
C PHE A 115 9.74 14.23 10.59
N TYR A 116 10.66 15.13 10.28
CA TYR A 116 10.61 16.49 10.81
C TYR A 116 9.87 17.49 9.90
N ARG A 117 9.99 17.34 8.58
CA ARG A 117 9.56 18.38 7.62
C ARG A 117 8.37 17.98 6.76
N TYR A 118 8.23 16.68 6.49
CA TYR A 118 7.24 16.17 5.54
C TYR A 118 6.28 15.17 6.18
N THR A 119 6.13 15.21 7.52
CA THR A 119 5.33 14.23 8.28
C THR A 119 3.88 14.17 7.81
N ARG A 120 3.23 15.34 7.56
CA ARG A 120 1.85 15.39 7.06
C ARG A 120 1.71 14.78 5.67
N PHE A 121 2.65 15.06 4.76
CA PHE A 121 2.70 14.40 3.46
C PHE A 121 2.83 12.87 3.62
N GLY A 122 3.67 12.44 4.54
CA GLY A 122 3.81 11.01 4.86
C GLY A 122 2.51 10.39 5.38
N VAL A 123 1.75 11.09 6.21
CA VAL A 123 0.41 10.64 6.67
C VAL A 123 -0.56 10.51 5.50
N ILE A 124 -0.61 11.52 4.61
CA ILE A 124 -1.48 11.50 3.43
C ILE A 124 -1.14 10.31 2.52
N ILE A 125 0.16 10.09 2.25
CA ILE A 125 0.64 8.95 1.47
C ILE A 125 0.25 7.63 2.16
N ALA A 126 0.47 7.51 3.46
CA ALA A 126 0.17 6.31 4.24
C ALA A 126 -1.32 5.93 4.15
N LEU A 127 -2.22 6.89 4.42
CA LEU A 127 -3.66 6.69 4.35
C LEU A 127 -4.12 6.29 2.94
N SER A 128 -3.62 6.98 1.92
CA SER A 128 -3.99 6.70 0.53
C SER A 128 -3.52 5.33 0.06
N HIS A 129 -2.34 4.90 0.48
CA HIS A 129 -1.80 3.60 0.14
C HIS A 129 -2.60 2.46 0.79
N ASP A 130 -3.02 2.63 2.04
CA ASP A 130 -3.79 1.61 2.75
C ASP A 130 -5.13 1.32 2.06
N ILE A 131 -5.80 2.31 1.45
CA ILE A 131 -7.07 2.10 0.72
C ILE A 131 -6.90 1.03 -0.37
N SER A 132 -5.91 1.18 -1.24
CA SER A 132 -5.69 0.22 -2.33
C SER A 132 -5.29 -1.15 -1.81
N ASP A 133 -4.48 -1.20 -0.74
CA ASP A 133 -3.99 -2.47 -0.18
C ASP A 133 -5.09 -3.26 0.55
N ILE A 134 -6.10 -2.60 1.12
CA ILE A 134 -7.30 -3.25 1.65
C ILE A 134 -7.99 -4.07 0.55
N PHE A 135 -8.29 -3.45 -0.59
CA PHE A 135 -8.96 -4.12 -1.70
C PHE A 135 -8.13 -5.26 -2.29
N LEU A 136 -6.82 -5.06 -2.45
CA LEU A 136 -5.93 -6.10 -2.95
C LEU A 136 -5.91 -7.34 -2.05
N ASN A 137 -5.75 -7.14 -0.74
CA ASN A 137 -5.66 -8.24 0.20
C ASN A 137 -7.01 -8.94 0.36
N PHE A 138 -8.13 -8.20 0.35
CA PHE A 138 -9.47 -8.77 0.35
C PHE A 138 -9.74 -9.61 -0.92
N ALA A 139 -9.33 -9.13 -2.09
CA ALA A 139 -9.43 -9.89 -3.34
C ALA A 139 -8.66 -11.23 -3.25
N LYS A 140 -7.44 -11.21 -2.68
CA LYS A 140 -6.63 -12.42 -2.47
C LYS A 140 -7.33 -13.41 -1.54
N VAL A 141 -7.92 -12.94 -0.43
CA VAL A 141 -8.69 -13.77 0.50
C VAL A 141 -9.87 -14.42 -0.24
N MET A 142 -10.71 -13.63 -0.91
CA MET A 142 -11.89 -14.14 -1.61
C MET A 142 -11.54 -15.13 -2.72
N ASN A 143 -10.44 -14.90 -3.44
CA ASN A 143 -9.98 -15.85 -4.46
C ASN A 143 -9.56 -17.19 -3.85
N LYS A 144 -8.87 -17.18 -2.71
CA LYS A 144 -8.48 -18.43 -2.02
C LYS A 144 -9.69 -19.15 -1.41
N VAL A 145 -10.65 -18.42 -0.87
CA VAL A 145 -11.93 -18.99 -0.42
C VAL A 145 -12.66 -19.67 -1.58
N TYR A 146 -12.69 -19.03 -2.77
CA TYR A 146 -13.26 -19.63 -3.97
C TYR A 146 -12.56 -20.92 -4.38
N GLU A 147 -11.22 -20.98 -4.35
CA GLU A 147 -10.45 -22.18 -4.70
C GLU A 147 -10.81 -23.39 -3.80
N VAL A 148 -11.27 -23.14 -2.57
CA VAL A 148 -11.67 -24.19 -1.62
C VAL A 148 -13.17 -24.51 -1.69
N SER A 149 -14.02 -23.48 -1.71
CA SER A 149 -15.48 -23.64 -1.64
C SER A 149 -16.14 -23.92 -3.00
N ASN A 150 -15.46 -23.58 -4.08
CA ASN A 150 -15.95 -23.59 -5.47
C ASN A 150 -17.26 -22.79 -5.67
N ASP A 151 -17.54 -21.81 -4.75
CA ASP A 151 -18.73 -20.97 -4.80
C ASP A 151 -18.45 -19.71 -5.64
N VAL A 152 -19.18 -19.57 -6.75
CA VAL A 152 -19.05 -18.45 -7.70
C VAL A 152 -19.20 -17.08 -7.04
N ARG A 153 -19.95 -16.97 -5.93
CA ARG A 153 -20.09 -15.72 -5.16
C ARG A 153 -18.74 -15.19 -4.68
N HIS A 154 -17.88 -16.08 -4.17
CA HIS A 154 -16.54 -15.69 -3.72
C HIS A 154 -15.65 -15.23 -4.87
N LYS A 155 -15.78 -15.88 -6.06
CA LYS A 155 -15.09 -15.42 -7.27
C LYS A 155 -15.53 -14.03 -7.69
N THR A 156 -16.84 -13.78 -7.67
CA THR A 156 -17.41 -12.46 -8.00
C THR A 156 -16.89 -11.39 -7.03
N LEU A 157 -16.91 -11.66 -5.71
CA LEU A 157 -16.38 -10.73 -4.69
C LEU A 157 -14.88 -10.46 -4.90
N SER A 158 -14.10 -11.49 -5.24
CA SER A 158 -12.68 -11.31 -5.58
C SER A 158 -12.48 -10.38 -6.77
N ASN A 159 -13.24 -10.60 -7.85
CA ASN A 159 -13.13 -9.79 -9.07
C ASN A 159 -13.57 -8.33 -8.82
N VAL A 160 -14.67 -8.12 -8.09
CA VAL A 160 -15.12 -6.78 -7.70
C VAL A 160 -14.07 -6.06 -6.87
N SER A 161 -13.49 -6.73 -5.87
CA SER A 161 -12.43 -6.14 -5.04
C SER A 161 -11.17 -5.84 -5.84
N LEU A 162 -10.80 -6.71 -6.78
CA LEU A 162 -9.68 -6.47 -7.69
C LEU A 162 -9.94 -5.25 -8.58
N SER A 163 -11.18 -5.06 -9.05
CA SER A 163 -11.56 -3.87 -9.82
C SER A 163 -11.44 -2.60 -8.97
N PHE A 164 -11.89 -2.61 -7.72
CA PHE A 164 -11.70 -1.48 -6.79
C PHE A 164 -10.22 -1.21 -6.52
N PHE A 165 -9.39 -2.24 -6.36
CA PHE A 165 -7.94 -2.09 -6.26
C PHE A 165 -7.37 -1.35 -7.46
N VAL A 166 -7.68 -1.78 -8.68
CA VAL A 166 -7.15 -1.17 -9.90
C VAL A 166 -7.60 0.29 -10.04
N VAL A 167 -8.89 0.57 -9.80
CA VAL A 167 -9.45 1.93 -9.88
C VAL A 167 -8.86 2.84 -8.81
N SER A 168 -8.67 2.35 -7.58
CA SER A 168 -8.10 3.14 -6.48
C SER A 168 -6.60 3.36 -6.62
N TRP A 169 -5.87 2.45 -7.30
CA TRP A 169 -4.42 2.52 -7.44
C TRP A 169 -3.94 3.81 -8.13
N ILE A 170 -4.55 4.18 -9.24
CA ILE A 170 -4.13 5.35 -10.03
C ILE A 170 -4.23 6.64 -9.19
N PRO A 171 -5.38 7.01 -8.60
CA PRO A 171 -5.48 8.24 -7.81
C PRO A 171 -4.60 8.21 -6.55
N THR A 172 -4.51 7.07 -5.85
CA THR A 172 -3.81 7.00 -4.56
C THR A 172 -2.30 6.82 -4.68
N ARG A 173 -1.82 6.22 -5.77
CA ARG A 173 -0.40 5.89 -5.93
C ARG A 173 0.30 6.73 -7.00
N ILE A 174 -0.40 7.10 -8.07
CA ILE A 174 0.21 7.85 -9.18
C ILE A 174 -0.11 9.33 -9.05
N ILE A 175 -1.40 9.69 -9.07
CA ILE A 175 -1.81 11.11 -9.10
C ILE A 175 -1.41 11.81 -7.81
N LEU A 176 -1.68 11.22 -6.66
CA LEU A 176 -1.38 11.84 -5.37
C LEU A 176 0.13 12.02 -5.16
N ASN A 177 0.97 11.00 -5.44
CA ASN A 177 2.42 11.15 -5.29
C ASN A 177 2.99 12.18 -6.26
N TYR A 178 2.45 12.26 -7.50
CA TYR A 178 2.81 13.32 -8.44
C TYR A 178 2.43 14.71 -7.89
N ASN A 179 1.22 14.86 -7.36
CA ASN A 179 0.77 16.14 -6.79
C ASN A 179 1.61 16.56 -5.58
N ILE A 180 1.99 15.64 -4.72
CA ILE A 180 2.88 15.91 -3.58
C ILE A 180 4.26 16.35 -4.06
N LEU A 181 4.85 15.67 -5.04
CA LEU A 181 6.13 16.07 -5.63
C LEU A 181 6.05 17.45 -6.28
N ASN A 182 4.96 17.72 -7.02
CA ASN A 182 4.72 19.01 -7.65
C ASN A 182 4.53 20.12 -6.60
N GLU A 183 3.80 19.84 -5.52
CA GLU A 183 3.61 20.79 -4.42
C GLU A 183 4.95 21.13 -3.75
N ILE A 184 5.77 20.14 -3.43
CA ILE A 184 7.12 20.39 -2.86
C ILE A 184 7.97 21.20 -3.84
N TYR A 185 7.92 20.89 -5.13
CA TYR A 185 8.67 21.58 -6.17
C TYR A 185 8.26 23.05 -6.28
N THR A 186 6.96 23.33 -6.34
CA THR A 186 6.41 24.68 -6.52
C THR A 186 6.56 25.54 -5.26
N HIS A 187 6.25 24.99 -4.09
CA HIS A 187 6.35 25.72 -2.82
C HIS A 187 7.78 26.19 -2.53
N LYS A 188 8.78 25.36 -2.83
CA LYS A 188 10.20 25.69 -2.61
C LYS A 188 10.85 26.44 -3.79
N ASN A 189 10.11 26.74 -4.86
CA ASN A 189 10.68 27.26 -6.11
C ASN A 189 11.92 26.43 -6.55
N MET A 190 11.78 25.11 -6.54
CA MET A 190 12.86 24.14 -6.61
C MET A 190 13.66 24.28 -7.92
N SER A 191 14.93 24.64 -7.80
CA SER A 191 15.93 24.54 -8.85
C SER A 191 17.08 23.65 -8.39
N ILE A 192 17.98 23.25 -9.28
CA ILE A 192 19.17 22.48 -8.90
C ILE A 192 19.99 23.24 -7.84
N ASN A 193 20.10 24.55 -7.95
CA ASN A 193 20.82 25.38 -6.97
C ASN A 193 20.12 25.39 -5.61
N VAL A 194 18.80 25.57 -5.57
CA VAL A 194 17.99 25.51 -4.34
C VAL A 194 18.12 24.14 -3.72
N PHE A 195 17.98 23.07 -4.50
CA PHE A 195 18.10 21.69 -4.01
C PHE A 195 19.47 21.42 -3.38
N LEU A 196 20.56 21.81 -4.03
CA LEU A 196 21.93 21.50 -3.57
C LEU A 196 22.42 22.41 -2.43
N ASN A 197 22.01 23.68 -2.39
CA ASN A 197 22.60 24.68 -1.50
C ASN A 197 21.66 25.20 -0.41
N GLU A 198 20.34 25.13 -0.59
CA GLU A 198 19.36 25.69 0.34
C GLU A 198 18.55 24.61 1.09
N CYS A 199 18.40 23.40 0.49
CA CYS A 199 17.75 22.28 1.18
C CYS A 199 18.71 21.61 2.18
N TRP A 200 18.17 21.29 3.36
CA TRP A 200 18.89 20.46 4.32
C TRP A 200 19.09 19.04 3.80
N ILE A 201 20.07 18.32 4.32
CA ILE A 201 20.43 16.95 3.86
C ILE A 201 19.22 16.00 4.01
N ASP A 202 18.47 16.09 5.10
CA ASP A 202 17.25 15.30 5.33
C ASP A 202 16.15 15.59 4.32
N GLU A 203 16.01 16.86 3.88
CA GLU A 203 15.08 17.24 2.80
C GLU A 203 15.52 16.67 1.45
N GLN A 204 16.80 16.79 1.12
CA GLN A 204 17.34 16.24 -0.13
C GLN A 204 17.11 14.72 -0.19
N VAL A 205 17.41 14.02 0.91
CA VAL A 205 17.20 12.56 1.02
C VAL A 205 15.70 12.23 0.89
N SER A 206 14.83 12.97 1.57
CA SER A 206 13.38 12.74 1.50
C SER A 206 12.83 12.92 0.09
N ILE A 207 13.23 13.98 -0.61
CA ILE A 207 12.80 14.26 -1.99
C ILE A 207 13.30 13.16 -2.94
N LEU A 208 14.56 12.77 -2.84
CA LEU A 208 15.12 11.69 -3.66
C LEU A 208 14.41 10.35 -3.41
N LEU A 209 14.17 10.00 -2.15
CA LEU A 209 13.44 8.77 -1.80
C LEU A 209 11.98 8.82 -2.26
N LEU A 210 11.34 9.99 -2.23
CA LEU A 210 9.99 10.16 -2.74
C LEU A 210 9.93 9.97 -4.26
N ILE A 211 10.91 10.49 -5.00
CA ILE A 211 11.05 10.29 -6.45
C ILE A 211 11.27 8.80 -6.76
N LEU A 212 12.15 8.13 -6.01
CA LEU A 212 12.39 6.69 -6.18
C LEU A 212 11.14 5.86 -5.85
N ASN A 213 10.43 6.20 -4.77
CA ASN A 213 9.15 5.57 -4.43
C ASN A 213 8.12 5.76 -5.55
N PHE A 214 7.97 6.98 -6.07
CA PHE A 214 7.09 7.26 -7.20
C PHE A 214 7.45 6.44 -8.44
N SER A 215 8.73 6.33 -8.77
CA SER A 215 9.23 5.51 -9.89
C SER A 215 8.85 4.04 -9.72
N LEU A 216 8.93 3.52 -8.50
CA LEU A 216 8.52 2.16 -8.16
C LEU A 216 6.99 1.96 -8.31
N GLN A 217 6.18 2.96 -7.94
CA GLN A 217 4.72 2.92 -8.15
C GLN A 217 4.38 2.87 -9.65
N VAL A 218 5.09 3.64 -10.48
CA VAL A 218 4.93 3.60 -11.95
C VAL A 218 5.32 2.23 -12.50
N PHE A 219 6.42 1.64 -12.02
CA PHE A 219 6.81 0.29 -12.41
C PHE A 219 5.71 -0.74 -12.07
N TRP A 220 5.14 -0.70 -10.88
CA TRP A 220 4.02 -1.58 -10.52
C TRP A 220 2.77 -1.31 -11.34
N GLN A 221 2.49 -0.05 -11.69
CA GLN A 221 1.38 0.29 -12.59
C GLN A 221 1.51 -0.45 -13.94
N ILE A 222 2.72 -0.51 -14.50
CA ILE A 222 2.98 -1.24 -15.75
C ILE A 222 2.69 -2.74 -15.57
N LEU A 223 3.07 -3.34 -14.43
CA LEU A 223 2.78 -4.74 -14.14
C LEU A 223 1.27 -4.99 -13.97
N ILE A 224 0.55 -4.09 -13.31
CA ILE A 224 -0.92 -4.17 -13.18
C ILE A 224 -1.59 -4.11 -14.55
N ILE A 225 -1.17 -3.19 -15.42
CA ILE A 225 -1.70 -3.09 -16.79
C ILE A 225 -1.44 -4.39 -17.57
N LYS A 226 -0.23 -4.94 -17.53
CA LYS A 226 0.09 -6.22 -18.15
C LYS A 226 -0.78 -7.37 -17.63
N PHE A 227 -1.01 -7.42 -16.32
CA PHE A 227 -1.87 -8.40 -15.69
C PHE A 227 -3.33 -8.29 -16.19
N ILE A 228 -3.87 -7.07 -16.29
CA ILE A 228 -5.21 -6.80 -16.80
C ILE A 228 -5.34 -7.24 -18.26
N ILE A 229 -4.37 -6.86 -19.11
CA ILE A 229 -4.35 -7.25 -20.52
C ILE A 229 -4.34 -8.78 -20.66
N ASN A 230 -3.57 -9.48 -19.83
CA ASN A 230 -3.53 -10.95 -19.86
C ASN A 230 -4.87 -11.58 -19.47
N ILE A 231 -5.57 -11.03 -18.46
CA ILE A 231 -6.90 -11.52 -18.07
C ILE A 231 -7.88 -11.35 -19.24
N PHE A 232 -7.99 -10.15 -19.82
CA PHE A 232 -8.90 -9.88 -20.92
C PHE A 232 -8.46 -10.60 -22.20
N GLY A 233 -7.17 -10.66 -22.48
CA GLY A 233 -6.63 -11.36 -23.65
C GLY A 233 -6.88 -12.86 -23.64
N ASN A 234 -6.94 -13.51 -22.46
CA ASN A 234 -7.23 -14.94 -22.34
C ASN A 234 -8.74 -15.25 -22.30
N SER A 235 -9.59 -14.25 -22.12
CA SER A 235 -11.06 -14.40 -22.13
C SER A 235 -11.68 -14.32 -23.52
N LEU A 236 -10.90 -13.99 -24.57
CA LEU A 236 -11.40 -14.03 -25.96
C LEU A 236 -11.47 -15.51 -26.44
N PRO A 237 -12.51 -15.90 -27.20
CA PRO A 237 -12.64 -17.24 -27.79
C PRO A 237 -11.40 -17.64 -28.60
N GLU A 238 -11.06 -18.92 -28.57
CA GLU A 238 -9.86 -19.46 -29.27
C GLU A 238 -9.84 -19.18 -30.78
N ASP A 239 -10.99 -19.02 -31.35
CA ASP A 239 -11.21 -18.82 -32.81
C ASP A 239 -10.67 -17.48 -33.33
N GLU A 240 -10.52 -16.47 -32.45
CA GLU A 240 -9.96 -15.18 -32.83
C GLU A 240 -8.44 -15.06 -32.55
N LYS A 241 -7.86 -16.03 -31.86
CA LYS A 241 -6.46 -15.91 -31.36
C LYS A 241 -5.38 -16.44 -32.31
N GLY A 242 -5.68 -17.02 -33.42
CA GLY A 242 -4.73 -17.41 -34.51
C GLY A 242 -3.30 -17.90 -34.15
N VAL A 243 -2.93 -17.96 -32.86
CA VAL A 243 -1.60 -18.37 -32.38
C VAL A 243 -1.72 -19.10 -31.06
N LYS A 244 -1.44 -20.40 -31.07
CA LYS A 244 -1.26 -21.23 -29.87
C LYS A 244 0.04 -20.86 -29.17
N TYR A 245 -0.03 -20.19 -28.01
CA TYR A 245 1.10 -20.16 -27.08
C TYR A 245 1.07 -21.44 -26.23
N LYS A 246 2.02 -22.35 -26.49
CA LYS A 246 2.32 -23.45 -25.57
C LYS A 246 2.92 -22.83 -24.31
N VAL A 247 2.21 -22.93 -23.19
CA VAL A 247 2.75 -22.73 -21.85
C VAL A 247 3.45 -24.00 -21.45
N THR A 248 4.78 -23.97 -21.44
CA THR A 248 5.62 -24.97 -20.76
C THR A 248 5.88 -24.49 -19.33
#